data_6319c2e174d0c3570de43d280a41f476
#
_entry.id   6319c2e174d0c3570de43d280a41f476
#
_cell.length_a   1.000
_cell.length_b   1.000
_cell.length_c   1.000
_cell.angle_alpha   90.00
_cell.angle_beta   90.00
_cell.angle_gamma   90.00
#
_symmetry.space_group_name_H-M   'P 1'
#
loop_
_entity.id
_entity.type
_entity.pdbx_description
1 polymer ?
#
loop_
_entity_poly.entity_id
_entity_poly.type
_entity_poly.pdbx_seq_one_letter_code
_entity_poly.pdbx_strand_id
1 'polypeptide(L)'
;GTYALATVSKINNMDELTEEIIQKGSTHFLEMSGGDINATELVATLINQKDNLIEGIRYAQERIDGALTLLLLTPDGLYCARDKLGRTPVVIGRKEDGYCAVFESCSYLNLEYEDDRELGPGEIAVLTPEGVKTLVAPGKDMRICTFLWIYYGYPSARYEDVSVEEMRYHCGMAMAERDGF
;
A
#
# COMPACT_ATOMS: atom_id res chain seq x y z
N GLY A 1 3.96 -20.39 7.43
CA GLY A 1 3.41 -20.62 6.08
C GLY A 1 4.26 -19.92 5.03
N THR A 2 4.10 -20.30 3.77
CA THR A 2 4.80 -19.65 2.64
C THR A 2 3.88 -18.59 2.05
N TYR A 3 4.39 -17.41 1.81
CA TYR A 3 3.69 -16.30 1.14
C TYR A 3 4.63 -15.51 0.22
N ALA A 4 4.07 -14.80 -0.72
CA ALA A 4 4.78 -13.77 -1.50
C ALA A 4 4.36 -12.39 -1.00
N LEU A 5 5.31 -11.47 -0.87
CA LEU A 5 5.09 -10.13 -0.33
C LEU A 5 5.60 -9.06 -1.30
N ALA A 6 4.77 -8.07 -1.58
CA ALA A 6 5.14 -6.84 -2.27
C ALA A 6 4.80 -5.64 -1.38
N THR A 7 5.70 -4.66 -1.29
CA THR A 7 5.52 -3.48 -0.44
C THR A 7 5.81 -2.20 -1.19
N VAL A 8 5.06 -1.15 -0.82
CA VAL A 8 5.43 0.24 -1.06
C VAL A 8 5.63 0.86 0.30
N SER A 9 6.88 1.16 0.65
CA SER A 9 7.22 1.58 2.00
C SER A 9 8.27 2.69 2.03
N LYS A 10 8.18 3.52 3.07
CA LYS A 10 9.25 4.40 3.53
C LYS A 10 9.42 4.13 5.02
N ILE A 11 10.56 3.60 5.41
CA ILE A 11 10.87 3.21 6.79
C ILE A 11 11.96 4.13 7.31
N ASN A 12 11.61 5.07 8.20
CA ASN A 12 12.54 6.05 8.72
C ASN A 12 13.41 5.47 9.85
N ASN A 13 12.89 4.51 10.58
CA ASN A 13 13.57 3.83 11.71
C ASN A 13 14.10 2.44 11.33
N MET A 14 14.61 2.29 10.10
CA MET A 14 15.09 0.99 9.59
C MET A 14 16.24 0.43 10.43
N ASP A 15 17.23 1.26 10.76
CA ASP A 15 18.42 0.85 11.52
C ASP A 15 18.02 0.38 12.93
N GLU A 16 17.16 1.13 13.62
CA GLU A 16 16.65 0.78 14.95
C GLU A 16 15.94 -0.59 14.95
N LEU A 17 15.02 -0.78 13.99
CA LEU A 17 14.27 -2.03 13.87
C LEU A 17 15.19 -3.21 13.54
N THR A 18 16.18 -3.00 12.69
CA THR A 18 17.15 -4.00 12.30
C THR A 18 18.02 -4.43 13.50
N GLU A 19 18.56 -3.46 14.23
CA GLU A 19 19.38 -3.74 15.43
C GLU A 19 18.58 -4.52 16.47
N GLU A 20 17.34 -4.12 16.73
CA GLU A 20 16.44 -4.84 17.67
C GLU A 20 16.21 -6.30 17.25
N ILE A 21 15.97 -6.55 15.96
CA ILE A 21 15.72 -7.88 15.43
C ILE A 21 16.98 -8.75 15.54
N ILE A 22 18.14 -8.21 15.19
CA ILE A 22 19.44 -8.91 15.30
C ILE A 22 19.76 -9.25 16.77
N GLN A 23 19.55 -8.31 17.69
CA GLN A 23 19.80 -8.53 19.12
C GLN A 23 18.91 -9.63 19.71
N LYS A 24 17.69 -9.79 19.21
CA LYS A 24 16.79 -10.89 19.60
C LYS A 24 17.21 -12.25 19.06
N GLY A 25 18.23 -12.30 18.18
CA GLY A 25 18.77 -13.54 17.62
C GLY A 25 17.81 -14.30 16.69
N SER A 26 16.78 -13.62 16.18
CA SER A 26 15.68 -14.28 15.51
C SER A 26 15.83 -14.38 14.00
N THR A 27 16.77 -13.66 13.36
CA THR A 27 16.84 -13.61 11.89
C THR A 27 18.22 -13.15 11.40
N HIS A 28 18.62 -13.69 10.24
CA HIS A 28 19.68 -13.16 9.40
C HIS A 28 19.02 -12.57 8.15
N PHE A 29 19.29 -11.32 7.84
CA PHE A 29 18.85 -10.72 6.59
C PHE A 29 19.70 -11.25 5.44
N LEU A 30 19.04 -11.79 4.41
CA LEU A 30 19.69 -12.45 3.28
C LEU A 30 19.74 -11.55 2.05
N GLU A 31 18.76 -10.65 1.90
CA GLU A 31 18.67 -9.78 0.75
C GLU A 31 19.15 -8.37 1.07
N MET A 32 20.08 -7.88 0.23
CA MET A 32 20.62 -6.53 0.31
C MET A 32 20.19 -5.75 -0.95
N SER A 33 19.68 -4.55 -0.76
CA SER A 33 19.35 -3.65 -1.86
C SER A 33 20.30 -2.46 -1.85
N GLY A 34 21.24 -2.44 -2.82
CA GLY A 34 22.25 -1.38 -2.89
C GLY A 34 23.25 -1.33 -1.73
N GLY A 35 23.41 -2.43 -1.01
CA GLY A 35 24.28 -2.51 0.19
C GLY A 35 23.53 -2.39 1.51
N ASP A 36 22.22 -2.04 1.46
CA ASP A 36 21.36 -1.93 2.63
C ASP A 36 20.39 -3.11 2.72
N ILE A 37 19.82 -3.34 3.91
CA ILE A 37 18.80 -4.37 4.13
C ILE A 37 17.56 -4.06 3.28
N ASN A 38 17.04 -5.10 2.62
CA ASN A 38 15.80 -4.98 1.84
C ASN A 38 14.60 -4.65 2.74
N ALA A 39 13.94 -3.51 2.46
CA ALA A 39 12.80 -3.05 3.24
C ALA A 39 11.66 -4.07 3.29
N THR A 40 11.42 -4.80 2.20
CA THR A 40 10.37 -5.84 2.14
C THR A 40 10.72 -7.04 3.04
N GLU A 41 11.99 -7.43 3.11
CA GLU A 41 12.46 -8.48 4.02
C GLU A 41 12.30 -8.07 5.49
N LEU A 42 12.60 -6.81 5.82
CA LEU A 42 12.36 -6.27 7.17
C LEU A 42 10.87 -6.34 7.52
N VAL A 43 9.98 -5.93 6.60
CA VAL A 43 8.52 -6.03 6.80
C VAL A 43 8.09 -7.47 7.01
N ALA A 44 8.56 -8.42 6.19
CA ALA A 44 8.28 -9.84 6.36
C ALA A 44 8.72 -10.36 7.72
N THR A 45 9.90 -9.93 8.17
CA THR A 45 10.43 -10.30 9.49
C THR A 45 9.56 -9.76 10.63
N LEU A 46 9.07 -8.53 10.53
CA LEU A 46 8.13 -7.96 11.51
C LEU A 46 6.80 -8.72 11.53
N ILE A 47 6.24 -9.04 10.35
CA ILE A 47 5.00 -9.83 10.23
C ILE A 47 5.15 -11.19 10.91
N ASN A 48 6.28 -11.87 10.70
CA ASN A 48 6.55 -13.21 11.24
C ASN A 48 6.79 -13.24 12.75
N GLN A 49 6.87 -12.08 13.44
CA GLN A 49 6.95 -12.03 14.90
C GLN A 49 5.61 -12.28 15.60
N LYS A 50 4.52 -12.44 14.87
CA LYS A 50 3.17 -12.69 15.40
C LYS A 50 2.62 -14.03 14.94
N ASP A 51 1.65 -14.53 15.70
CA ASP A 51 1.08 -15.86 15.49
C ASP A 51 0.18 -15.96 14.26
N ASN A 52 -0.37 -14.83 13.81
CA ASN A 52 -1.20 -14.77 12.62
C ASN A 52 -0.90 -13.54 11.76
N LEU A 53 -1.27 -13.62 10.46
CA LEU A 53 -0.94 -12.59 9.47
C LEU A 53 -1.56 -11.23 9.79
N ILE A 54 -2.79 -11.18 10.30
CA ILE A 54 -3.48 -9.93 10.57
C ILE A 54 -2.77 -9.16 11.69
N GLU A 55 -2.44 -9.85 12.77
CA GLU A 55 -1.67 -9.27 13.88
C GLU A 55 -0.27 -8.90 13.44
N GLY A 56 0.36 -9.72 12.58
CA GLY A 56 1.68 -9.43 12.01
C GLY A 56 1.69 -8.16 11.16
N ILE A 57 0.72 -8.02 10.25
CA ILE A 57 0.58 -6.82 9.41
C ILE A 57 0.34 -5.58 10.28
N ARG A 58 -0.58 -5.65 11.23
CA ARG A 58 -0.83 -4.54 12.18
C ARG A 58 0.41 -4.18 12.97
N TYR A 59 1.11 -5.17 13.48
CA TYR A 59 2.35 -4.96 14.21
C TYR A 59 3.40 -4.25 13.36
N ALA A 60 3.60 -4.67 12.10
CA ALA A 60 4.51 -4.00 11.19
C ALA A 60 4.08 -2.54 10.93
N GLN A 61 2.79 -2.27 10.71
CA GLN A 61 2.26 -0.93 10.53
C GLN A 61 2.44 -0.03 11.76
N GLU A 62 2.36 -0.58 12.96
CA GLU A 62 2.54 0.15 14.23
C GLU A 62 4.02 0.46 14.51
N ARG A 63 4.92 -0.52 14.23
CA ARG A 63 6.35 -0.40 14.51
C ARG A 63 7.10 0.50 13.54
N ILE A 64 6.65 0.56 12.29
CA ILE A 64 7.29 1.37 11.26
C ILE A 64 6.97 2.84 11.46
N ASP A 65 8.02 3.65 11.68
CA ASP A 65 7.95 5.09 11.52
C ASP A 65 8.08 5.42 10.04
N GLY A 66 6.96 5.84 9.43
CA GLY A 66 6.90 6.11 7.99
C GLY A 66 5.59 5.67 7.36
N ALA A 67 5.68 5.05 6.19
CA ALA A 67 4.54 4.52 5.45
C ALA A 67 4.78 3.06 5.08
N LEU A 68 3.73 2.24 5.20
CA LEU A 68 3.73 0.84 4.77
C LEU A 68 2.39 0.48 4.16
N THR A 69 2.41 0.23 2.86
CA THR A 69 1.32 -0.40 2.11
C THR A 69 1.84 -1.70 1.51
N LEU A 70 1.05 -2.75 1.56
CA LEU A 70 1.49 -4.08 1.11
C LEU A 70 0.40 -4.92 0.47
N LEU A 71 0.86 -5.85 -0.37
CA LEU A 71 0.10 -6.98 -0.92
C LEU A 71 0.80 -8.27 -0.50
N LEU A 72 0.09 -9.21 0.12
CA LEU A 72 0.63 -10.46 0.64
C LEU A 72 -0.21 -11.62 0.13
N LEU A 73 0.36 -12.42 -0.77
CA LEU A 73 -0.30 -13.55 -1.40
C LEU A 73 -0.03 -14.85 -0.63
N THR A 74 -1.10 -15.56 -0.29
CA THR A 74 -1.09 -16.88 0.33
C THR A 74 -1.94 -17.86 -0.49
N PRO A 75 -1.92 -19.17 -0.19
CA PRO A 75 -2.87 -20.12 -0.76
C PRO A 75 -4.34 -19.77 -0.46
N ASP A 76 -4.62 -19.07 0.64
CA ASP A 76 -5.97 -18.73 1.11
C ASP A 76 -6.52 -17.42 0.53
N GLY A 77 -5.69 -16.64 -0.17
CA GLY A 77 -6.08 -15.37 -0.78
C GLY A 77 -4.99 -14.31 -0.79
N LEU A 78 -5.33 -13.15 -1.35
CA LEU A 78 -4.48 -11.97 -1.42
C LEU A 78 -4.87 -10.98 -0.29
N TYR A 79 -4.00 -10.86 0.70
CA TYR A 79 -4.14 -9.86 1.77
C TYR A 79 -3.61 -8.52 1.26
N CYS A 80 -4.42 -7.48 1.42
CA CYS A 80 -4.10 -6.12 1.05
C CYS A 80 -4.17 -5.25 2.30
N ALA A 81 -3.13 -4.46 2.55
CA ALA A 81 -3.11 -3.56 3.69
C ALA A 81 -2.63 -2.17 3.25
N ARG A 82 -3.46 -1.15 3.50
CA ARG A 82 -3.11 0.24 3.24
C ARG A 82 -2.39 0.84 4.44
N ASP A 83 -1.43 1.72 4.18
CA ASP A 83 -0.73 2.51 5.20
C ASP A 83 -1.69 3.08 6.27
N LYS A 84 -1.25 3.08 7.52
CA LYS A 84 -2.07 3.53 8.67
C LYS A 84 -2.66 4.93 8.54
N LEU A 85 -2.02 5.80 7.75
CA LEU A 85 -2.49 7.16 7.44
C LEU A 85 -2.98 7.29 5.99
N GLY A 86 -3.09 6.19 5.24
CA GLY A 86 -3.58 6.20 3.87
C GLY A 86 -2.70 6.91 2.85
N ARG A 87 -1.39 7.09 3.11
CA ARG A 87 -0.48 7.87 2.25
C ARG A 87 -0.35 7.29 0.84
N THR A 88 -0.31 5.96 0.74
CA THR A 88 -0.24 5.24 -0.54
C THR A 88 -1.55 4.48 -0.74
N PRO A 89 -2.24 4.66 -1.87
CA PRO A 89 -3.51 3.98 -2.12
C PRO A 89 -3.34 2.48 -2.34
N VAL A 90 -4.41 1.74 -2.09
CA VAL A 90 -4.63 0.38 -2.58
C VAL A 90 -6.01 0.36 -3.20
N VAL A 91 -6.06 0.12 -4.50
CA VAL A 91 -7.29 0.08 -5.28
C VAL A 91 -7.63 -1.36 -5.61
N ILE A 92 -8.87 -1.74 -5.41
CA ILE A 92 -9.41 -3.05 -5.75
C ILE A 92 -10.21 -2.91 -7.03
N GLY A 93 -9.86 -3.73 -8.02
CA GLY A 93 -10.61 -3.90 -9.26
C GLY A 93 -11.38 -5.21 -9.25
N ARG A 94 -12.52 -5.22 -9.92
CA ARG A 94 -13.42 -6.36 -10.05
C ARG A 94 -13.71 -6.66 -11.52
N LYS A 95 -13.81 -7.94 -11.85
CA LYS A 95 -14.42 -8.42 -13.09
C LYS A 95 -15.24 -9.69 -12.81
N GLU A 96 -15.89 -10.25 -13.83
CA GLU A 96 -16.81 -11.39 -13.67
C GLU A 96 -16.20 -12.58 -12.95
N ASP A 97 -14.93 -12.89 -13.21
CA ASP A 97 -14.24 -14.08 -12.72
C ASP A 97 -13.20 -13.79 -11.61
N GLY A 98 -13.14 -12.58 -11.05
CA GLY A 98 -12.20 -12.32 -9.96
C GLY A 98 -11.94 -10.87 -9.61
N TYR A 99 -10.99 -10.70 -8.71
CA TYR A 99 -10.55 -9.44 -8.15
C TYR A 99 -9.07 -9.22 -8.36
N CYS A 100 -8.66 -7.97 -8.45
CA CYS A 100 -7.25 -7.59 -8.41
C CYS A 100 -7.03 -6.49 -7.37
N ALA A 101 -5.79 -6.34 -6.91
CA ALA A 101 -5.38 -5.23 -6.07
C ALA A 101 -4.12 -4.59 -6.65
N VAL A 102 -4.12 -3.27 -6.72
CA VAL A 102 -3.05 -2.47 -7.32
C VAL A 102 -2.80 -1.22 -6.48
N PHE A 103 -1.64 -0.58 -6.70
CA PHE A 103 -1.32 0.71 -6.08
C PHE A 103 -1.71 1.90 -6.98
N GLU A 104 -2.06 1.64 -8.24
CA GLU A 104 -2.52 2.64 -9.21
C GLU A 104 -3.67 2.09 -10.04
N SER A 105 -4.81 2.78 -10.07
CA SER A 105 -6.02 2.34 -10.79
C SER A 105 -5.81 2.18 -12.31
N CYS A 106 -4.89 2.94 -12.92
CA CYS A 106 -4.60 2.79 -14.34
C CYS A 106 -3.98 1.44 -14.72
N SER A 107 -3.45 0.67 -13.74
CA SER A 107 -2.74 -0.58 -13.99
C SER A 107 -3.65 -1.70 -14.52
N TYR A 108 -4.94 -1.70 -14.20
CA TYR A 108 -5.86 -2.78 -14.56
C TYR A 108 -6.90 -2.41 -15.63
N LEU A 109 -6.95 -1.15 -16.05
CA LEU A 109 -7.93 -0.72 -17.08
C LEU A 109 -7.83 -1.53 -18.37
N ASN A 110 -6.60 -1.82 -18.83
CA ASN A 110 -6.35 -2.64 -20.02
C ASN A 110 -6.60 -4.14 -19.82
N LEU A 111 -6.89 -4.56 -18.59
CA LEU A 111 -7.20 -5.95 -18.21
C LEU A 111 -8.70 -6.16 -18.00
N GLU A 112 -9.52 -5.16 -18.37
CA GLU A 112 -10.98 -5.19 -18.27
C GLU A 112 -11.52 -5.32 -16.85
N TYR A 113 -10.75 -4.84 -15.85
CA TYR A 113 -11.28 -4.67 -14.51
C TYR A 113 -11.97 -3.32 -14.37
N GLU A 114 -13.06 -3.31 -13.62
CA GLU A 114 -13.78 -2.12 -13.17
C GLU A 114 -13.34 -1.76 -11.74
N ASP A 115 -13.42 -0.46 -11.41
CA ASP A 115 -13.18 -0.01 -10.03
C ASP A 115 -14.21 -0.64 -9.09
N ASP A 116 -13.75 -1.31 -8.03
CA ASP A 116 -14.62 -1.80 -6.95
C ASP A 116 -14.59 -0.82 -5.77
N ARG A 117 -13.43 -0.63 -5.16
CA ARG A 117 -13.20 0.37 -4.12
C ARG A 117 -11.71 0.61 -3.82
N GLU A 118 -11.41 1.69 -3.12
CA GLU A 118 -10.13 1.90 -2.46
C GLU A 118 -10.20 1.47 -0.98
N LEU A 119 -9.08 0.95 -0.44
CA LEU A 119 -8.96 0.70 0.99
C LEU A 119 -8.79 2.02 1.74
N GLY A 120 -9.41 2.15 2.89
CA GLY A 120 -9.19 3.29 3.78
C GLY A 120 -7.89 3.20 4.59
N PRO A 121 -7.55 4.26 5.38
CA PRO A 121 -6.32 4.30 6.18
C PRO A 121 -6.22 3.14 7.16
N GLY A 122 -5.13 2.37 7.12
CA GLY A 122 -4.88 1.24 7.99
C GLY A 122 -5.80 0.04 7.78
N GLU A 123 -6.65 0.07 6.74
CA GLU A 123 -7.53 -1.04 6.43
C GLU A 123 -6.73 -2.26 5.96
N ILE A 124 -7.18 -3.44 6.41
CA ILE A 124 -6.69 -4.74 5.93
C ILE A 124 -7.88 -5.50 5.36
N ALA A 125 -7.76 -5.94 4.11
CA ALA A 125 -8.74 -6.77 3.44
C ALA A 125 -8.09 -8.04 2.88
N VAL A 126 -8.89 -9.08 2.65
CA VAL A 126 -8.49 -10.27 1.89
C VAL A 126 -9.38 -10.42 0.68
N LEU A 127 -8.74 -10.65 -0.47
CA LEU A 127 -9.37 -10.96 -1.74
C LEU A 127 -9.30 -12.47 -1.97
N THR A 128 -10.45 -13.04 -2.29
CA THR A 128 -10.58 -14.44 -2.72
C THR A 128 -11.42 -14.49 -4.00
N PRO A 129 -11.51 -15.62 -4.70
CA PRO A 129 -12.42 -15.72 -5.85
C PRO A 129 -13.89 -15.40 -5.51
N GLU A 130 -14.30 -15.66 -4.25
CA GLU A 130 -15.67 -15.44 -3.78
C GLU A 130 -15.97 -13.98 -3.42
N GLY A 131 -14.95 -13.15 -3.23
CA GLY A 131 -15.14 -11.75 -2.90
C GLY A 131 -14.04 -11.10 -2.09
N VAL A 132 -14.33 -9.87 -1.67
CA VAL A 132 -13.45 -9.04 -0.84
C VAL A 132 -14.02 -8.95 0.57
N LYS A 133 -13.22 -9.31 1.55
CA LYS A 133 -13.60 -9.25 2.97
C LYS A 133 -12.70 -8.30 3.75
N THR A 134 -13.27 -7.29 4.39
CA THR A 134 -12.55 -6.45 5.35
C THR A 134 -12.25 -7.24 6.63
N LEU A 135 -10.98 -7.29 7.01
CA LEU A 135 -10.48 -7.96 8.21
C LEU A 135 -10.22 -6.97 9.34
N VAL A 136 -9.74 -5.77 8.98
CA VAL A 136 -9.56 -4.64 9.89
C VAL A 136 -10.19 -3.42 9.24
N ALA A 137 -11.14 -2.80 9.94
CA ALA A 137 -11.84 -1.63 9.45
C ALA A 137 -10.88 -0.42 9.30
N PRO A 138 -11.14 0.49 8.34
CA PRO A 138 -10.33 1.67 8.15
C PRO A 138 -10.40 2.63 9.34
N GLY A 139 -9.29 3.33 9.57
CA GLY A 139 -9.23 4.48 10.46
C GLY A 139 -9.89 5.72 9.85
N LYS A 140 -9.91 6.81 10.64
CA LYS A 140 -10.52 8.09 10.22
C LYS A 140 -9.50 9.10 9.73
N ASP A 141 -8.23 8.94 10.12
CA ASP A 141 -7.17 9.89 9.82
C ASP A 141 -6.53 9.58 8.47
N MET A 142 -6.87 10.39 7.46
CA MET A 142 -6.30 10.31 6.13
C MET A 142 -5.24 11.40 5.94
N ARG A 143 -4.05 11.00 5.49
CA ARG A 143 -2.95 11.90 5.10
C ARG A 143 -2.33 11.44 3.78
N ILE A 144 -3.17 11.37 2.77
CA ILE A 144 -2.74 10.96 1.44
C ILE A 144 -1.67 11.92 0.88
N CYS A 145 -0.73 11.38 0.14
CA CYS A 145 0.34 12.16 -0.47
C CYS A 145 -0.18 12.91 -1.71
N THR A 146 -0.19 14.25 -1.68
CA THR A 146 -0.64 15.07 -2.82
C THR A 146 0.25 14.94 -4.07
N PHE A 147 1.49 14.44 -3.92
CA PHE A 147 2.38 14.13 -5.04
C PHE A 147 1.80 13.08 -5.99
N LEU A 148 0.85 12.26 -5.54
CA LEU A 148 0.11 11.34 -6.39
C LEU A 148 -0.55 12.06 -7.58
N TRP A 149 -1.19 13.19 -7.34
CA TRP A 149 -1.83 13.98 -8.40
C TRP A 149 -0.85 14.93 -9.11
N ILE A 150 0.02 15.60 -8.35
CA ILE A 150 0.87 16.67 -8.88
C ILE A 150 1.95 16.12 -9.79
N TYR A 151 2.58 15.01 -9.43
CA TYR A 151 3.79 14.51 -10.08
C TYR A 151 3.74 13.03 -10.44
N TYR A 152 3.44 12.16 -9.48
CA TYR A 152 3.66 10.72 -9.59
C TYR A 152 2.62 10.01 -10.46
N GLY A 153 1.33 10.28 -10.24
CA GLY A 153 0.22 9.54 -10.84
C GLY A 153 0.17 9.65 -12.36
N TYR A 154 -0.18 8.55 -13.00
CA TYR A 154 -0.44 8.56 -14.44
C TYR A 154 -1.71 9.36 -14.73
N PRO A 155 -1.84 10.10 -15.86
CA PRO A 155 -3.02 10.93 -16.14
C PRO A 155 -4.36 10.21 -16.02
N SER A 156 -4.44 8.95 -16.46
CA SER A 156 -5.67 8.14 -16.38
C SER A 156 -5.91 7.51 -15.00
N ALA A 157 -5.02 7.71 -14.02
CA ALA A 157 -5.22 7.22 -12.66
C ALA A 157 -6.21 8.11 -11.89
N ARG A 158 -6.87 7.50 -10.90
CA ARG A 158 -7.72 8.17 -9.92
C ARG A 158 -7.29 7.73 -8.52
N TYR A 159 -7.35 8.65 -7.58
CA TYR A 159 -7.12 8.38 -6.15
C TYR A 159 -8.17 9.13 -5.35
N GLU A 160 -8.83 8.46 -4.41
CA GLU A 160 -9.94 9.03 -3.61
C GLU A 160 -10.99 9.71 -4.51
N ASP A 161 -11.38 9.03 -5.58
CA ASP A 161 -12.33 9.52 -6.61
C ASP A 161 -11.89 10.77 -7.39
N VAL A 162 -10.68 11.28 -7.17
CA VAL A 162 -10.15 12.45 -7.89
C VAL A 162 -9.24 12.02 -9.04
N SER A 163 -9.60 12.40 -10.26
CA SER A 163 -8.78 12.16 -11.46
C SER A 163 -7.48 12.96 -11.42
N VAL A 164 -6.37 12.32 -11.77
CA VAL A 164 -5.07 12.98 -11.88
C VAL A 164 -5.07 14.03 -12.97
N GLU A 165 -5.62 13.71 -14.14
CA GLU A 165 -5.71 14.66 -15.28
C GLU A 165 -6.54 15.88 -14.93
N GLU A 166 -7.75 15.67 -14.38
CA GLU A 166 -8.66 16.75 -14.00
C GLU A 166 -8.05 17.69 -12.95
N MET A 167 -7.39 17.11 -11.93
CA MET A 167 -6.73 17.90 -10.91
C MET A 167 -5.60 18.76 -11.49
N ARG A 168 -4.76 18.20 -12.38
CA ARG A 168 -3.70 18.97 -13.07
C ARG A 168 -4.27 20.07 -13.94
N TYR A 169 -5.40 19.82 -14.63
CA TYR A 169 -6.08 20.84 -15.40
C TYR A 169 -6.56 22.00 -14.51
N HIS A 170 -7.21 21.71 -13.38
CA HIS A 170 -7.64 22.72 -12.42
C HIS A 170 -6.47 23.51 -11.81
N CYS A 171 -5.34 22.86 -11.53
CA CYS A 171 -4.13 23.56 -11.09
C CYS A 171 -3.63 24.54 -12.15
N GLY A 172 -3.62 24.13 -13.43
CA GLY A 172 -3.24 25.01 -14.53
C GLY A 172 -4.15 26.23 -14.67
N MET A 173 -5.46 26.04 -14.55
CA MET A 173 -6.45 27.12 -14.56
C MET A 173 -6.19 28.11 -13.40
N ALA A 174 -6.05 27.60 -12.18
CA ALA A 174 -5.81 28.46 -11.02
C ALA A 174 -4.49 29.26 -11.13
N MET A 175 -3.47 28.67 -11.74
CA MET A 175 -2.21 29.39 -12.03
C MET A 175 -2.43 30.50 -13.07
N ALA A 176 -3.14 30.23 -14.16
CA ALA A 176 -3.43 31.21 -15.19
C ALA A 176 -4.25 32.40 -14.65
N GLU A 177 -5.31 32.12 -13.86
CA GLU A 177 -6.10 33.15 -13.18
C GLU A 177 -5.25 34.03 -12.26
N ARG A 178 -4.37 33.43 -11.47
CA ARG A 178 -3.45 34.17 -10.59
C ARG A 178 -2.49 35.05 -11.37
N ASP A 179 -2.01 34.62 -12.49
CA ASP A 179 -1.04 35.33 -13.32
C ASP A 179 -1.72 36.35 -14.29
N GLY A 180 -3.07 36.42 -14.28
CA GLY A 180 -3.85 37.42 -15.01
C GLY A 180 -4.12 37.06 -16.49
N PHE A 181 -4.12 35.77 -16.81
CA PHE A 181 -4.50 35.27 -18.14
C PHE A 181 -5.97 34.88 -18.20
#